data_843d50cd29fc2ffb4a21ffea192908ec
#
_entry.id   843d50cd29fc2ffb4a21ffea192908ec
#
_cell.length_a   1.000
_cell.length_b   1.000
_cell.length_c   1.000
_cell.angle_alpha   90.00
_cell.angle_beta   90.00
_cell.angle_gamma   90.00
#
_symmetry.space_group_name_H-M   'P 1'
#
loop_
_entity.id
_entity.type
_entity.pdbx_description
1 polymer ?
#
loop_
_entity_poly.entity_id
_entity_poly.type
_entity_poly.pdbx_seq_one_letter_code
_entity_poly.pdbx_strand_id
1 'polypeptide(L)'
;MTYLVDTTAYIDWMKAGRNPIRILGPWIRAGALAGCGIVRAEVLRGIRSEPVRQEMASLFAHIPDVPLMADSWTEIANLAWQLDRTGNVLPLTDVAIAVCARRAQATVVTRDKHFRSIPDLKILAELPG
;
A
#
# COMPACT_ATOMS: atom_id res chain seq x y z
N MET A 1 -5.00 12.91 8.94
CA MET A 1 -4.49 12.41 7.66
C MET A 1 -4.07 10.96 7.79
N THR A 2 -4.51 10.13 6.89
CA THR A 2 -4.17 8.70 6.88
C THR A 2 -3.37 8.37 5.63
N TYR A 3 -2.35 7.52 5.76
CA TYR A 3 -1.49 7.13 4.65
C TYR A 3 -1.50 5.61 4.50
N LEU A 4 -1.50 5.15 3.27
CA LEU A 4 -1.32 3.75 2.92
C LEU A 4 -0.04 3.65 2.08
N VAL A 5 0.96 2.96 2.61
CA VAL A 5 2.26 2.82 1.93
C VAL A 5 2.20 1.64 0.98
N ASP A 6 2.49 1.90 -0.30
CA ASP A 6 2.52 0.88 -1.34
C ASP A 6 3.75 -0.01 -1.24
N THR A 7 3.65 -1.21 -1.79
CA THR A 7 4.72 -2.21 -1.83
C THR A 7 6.03 -1.64 -2.37
N THR A 8 5.98 -0.86 -3.44
CA THR A 8 7.17 -0.29 -4.08
C THR A 8 7.94 0.63 -3.14
N ALA A 9 7.24 1.39 -2.30
CA ALA A 9 7.89 2.27 -1.34
C ALA A 9 8.71 1.47 -0.32
N TYR A 10 8.14 0.40 0.23
CA TYR A 10 8.86 -0.50 1.14
C TYR A 10 10.10 -1.08 0.49
N ILE A 11 9.96 -1.59 -0.73
CA ILE A 11 11.07 -2.20 -1.48
C ILE A 11 12.16 -1.17 -1.74
N ASP A 12 11.81 0.04 -2.17
CA ASP A 12 12.77 1.09 -2.45
C ASP A 12 13.53 1.51 -1.20
N TRP A 13 12.83 1.65 -0.06
CA TRP A 13 13.51 1.95 1.21
C TRP A 13 14.52 0.88 1.58
N MET A 14 14.12 -0.39 1.51
CA MET A 14 15.02 -1.49 1.86
C MET A 14 16.21 -1.58 0.92
N LYS A 15 16.00 -1.39 -0.38
CA LYS A 15 17.11 -1.36 -1.35
C LYS A 15 18.08 -0.21 -1.10
N ALA A 16 17.58 0.92 -0.61
CA ALA A 16 18.39 2.09 -0.27
C ALA A 16 19.05 1.97 1.11
N GLY A 17 18.90 0.86 1.80
CA GLY A 17 19.44 0.67 3.14
C GLY A 17 18.68 1.45 4.22
N ARG A 18 17.48 1.94 3.92
CA ARG A 18 16.65 2.66 4.87
C ARG A 18 15.71 1.68 5.57
N ASN A 19 15.64 1.76 6.88
CA ASN A 19 14.84 0.84 7.69
C ASN A 19 13.37 1.31 7.76
N PRO A 20 12.40 0.55 7.19
CA PRO A 20 10.99 0.93 7.24
C PRO A 20 10.46 1.09 8.67
N ILE A 21 10.98 0.34 9.62
CA ILE A 21 10.56 0.42 11.02
C ILE A 21 10.85 1.81 11.59
N ARG A 22 12.03 2.36 11.29
CA ARG A 22 12.38 3.72 11.72
C ARG A 22 11.57 4.77 10.99
N ILE A 23 11.37 4.59 9.70
CA ILE A 23 10.60 5.54 8.87
C ILE A 23 9.17 5.62 9.38
N LEU A 24 8.53 4.48 9.61
CA LEU A 24 7.10 4.41 9.92
C LEU A 24 6.76 4.52 11.40
N GLY A 25 7.74 4.37 12.29
CA GLY A 25 7.50 4.41 13.73
C GLY A 25 6.68 5.62 14.20
N PRO A 26 7.05 6.86 13.84
CA PRO A 26 6.28 8.04 14.22
C PRO A 26 4.84 8.01 13.70
N TRP A 27 4.64 7.51 12.49
CA TRP A 27 3.32 7.43 11.85
C TRP A 27 2.45 6.38 12.50
N ILE A 28 3.04 5.25 12.91
CA ILE A 28 2.32 4.21 13.66
C ILE A 28 1.87 4.77 15.01
N ARG A 29 2.76 5.45 15.73
CA ARG A 29 2.44 6.06 17.03
C ARG A 29 1.34 7.10 16.92
N ALA A 30 1.28 7.81 15.79
CA ALA A 30 0.23 8.80 15.53
C ALA A 30 -1.09 8.17 15.06
N GLY A 31 -1.13 6.85 14.85
CA GLY A 31 -2.32 6.18 14.29
C GLY A 31 -2.66 6.61 12.88
N ALA A 32 -1.65 7.01 12.10
CA ALA A 32 -1.84 7.65 10.80
C ALA A 32 -1.67 6.70 9.61
N LEU A 33 -1.54 5.39 9.85
CA LEU A 33 -1.34 4.42 8.76
C LEU A 33 -2.53 3.47 8.64
N ALA A 34 -2.89 3.19 7.39
CA ALA A 34 -3.77 2.08 7.02
C ALA A 34 -2.96 1.06 6.24
N GLY A 35 -3.27 -0.21 6.41
CA GLY A 35 -2.59 -1.32 5.74
C GLY A 35 -3.48 -1.99 4.72
N CYS A 36 -2.85 -2.83 3.91
CA CYS A 36 -3.51 -3.68 2.94
C CYS A 36 -2.83 -5.04 2.96
N GLY A 37 -3.61 -6.11 3.10
CA GLY A 37 -3.06 -7.46 3.13
C GLY A 37 -2.24 -7.81 1.89
N ILE A 38 -2.57 -7.22 0.74
CA ILE A 38 -1.81 -7.42 -0.50
C ILE A 38 -0.40 -6.84 -0.36
N VAL A 39 -0.27 -5.62 0.16
CA VAL A 39 1.04 -5.00 0.38
C VAL A 39 1.87 -5.84 1.33
N ARG A 40 1.29 -6.24 2.44
CA ARG A 40 1.96 -7.09 3.43
C ARG A 40 2.47 -8.38 2.81
N ALA A 41 1.62 -9.07 2.05
CA ALA A 41 1.99 -10.32 1.41
C ALA A 41 3.10 -10.12 0.38
N GLU A 42 3.01 -9.08 -0.44
CA GLU A 42 4.03 -8.80 -1.45
C GLU A 42 5.38 -8.45 -0.84
N VAL A 43 5.40 -7.63 0.21
CA VAL A 43 6.64 -7.25 0.88
C VAL A 43 7.27 -8.47 1.55
N LEU A 44 6.49 -9.22 2.32
CA LEU A 44 7.03 -10.35 3.09
C LEU A 44 7.54 -11.48 2.18
N ARG A 45 6.85 -11.76 1.07
CA ARG A 45 7.31 -12.81 0.14
C ARG A 45 8.63 -12.46 -0.53
N GLY A 46 8.95 -11.18 -0.67
CA GLY A 46 10.17 -10.72 -1.32
C GLY A 46 11.39 -10.68 -0.42
N ILE A 47 11.24 -10.85 0.89
CA ILE A 47 12.34 -10.79 1.84
C ILE A 47 12.96 -12.18 2.00
N ARG A 48 14.27 -12.28 1.75
CA ARG A 48 15.00 -13.57 1.86
C ARG A 48 15.53 -13.85 3.26
N SER A 49 15.93 -12.81 3.98
CA SER A 49 16.46 -12.95 5.35
C SER A 49 15.32 -13.22 6.32
N GLU A 50 15.32 -14.37 6.98
CA GLU A 50 14.29 -14.70 7.96
C GLU A 50 14.22 -13.71 9.12
N PRO A 51 15.35 -13.26 9.72
CA PRO A 51 15.26 -12.24 10.77
C PRO A 51 14.63 -10.93 10.29
N VAL A 52 14.96 -10.46 9.09
CA VAL A 52 14.37 -9.24 8.52
C VAL A 52 12.89 -9.45 8.25
N ARG A 53 12.51 -10.62 7.73
CA ARG A 53 11.12 -10.96 7.47
C ARG A 53 10.29 -10.92 8.75
N GLN A 54 10.81 -11.47 9.84
CA GLN A 54 10.13 -11.44 11.14
C GLN A 54 9.97 -10.01 11.67
N GLU A 55 10.99 -9.18 11.54
CA GLU A 55 10.93 -7.77 11.93
C GLU A 55 9.82 -7.03 11.13
N MET A 56 9.76 -7.27 9.83
CA MET A 56 8.75 -6.65 8.99
C MET A 56 7.34 -7.18 9.30
N ALA A 57 7.19 -8.47 9.59
CA ALA A 57 5.91 -9.02 10.02
C ALA A 57 5.44 -8.37 11.33
N SER A 58 6.35 -8.13 12.26
CA SER A 58 6.04 -7.41 13.50
C SER A 58 5.60 -5.97 13.24
N LEU A 59 6.26 -5.29 12.30
CA LEU A 59 5.87 -3.93 11.89
C LEU A 59 4.44 -3.93 11.37
N PHE A 60 4.12 -4.83 10.44
CA PHE A 60 2.78 -4.91 9.86
C PHE A 60 1.70 -5.22 10.89
N ALA A 61 2.03 -5.94 11.96
CA ALA A 61 1.08 -6.21 13.03
C ALA A 61 0.59 -4.94 13.75
N HIS A 62 1.34 -3.84 13.64
CA HIS A 62 0.99 -2.55 14.23
C HIS A 62 0.27 -1.62 13.25
N ILE A 63 0.03 -2.05 12.03
CA ILE A 63 -0.67 -1.25 11.01
C ILE A 63 -2.03 -1.92 10.75
N PRO A 64 -3.15 -1.24 11.06
CA PRO A 64 -4.47 -1.82 10.82
C PRO A 64 -4.73 -2.01 9.33
N ASP A 65 -5.08 -3.23 8.93
CA ASP A 65 -5.45 -3.52 7.55
C ASP A 65 -6.87 -3.07 7.25
N VAL A 66 -7.07 -2.53 6.05
CA VAL A 66 -8.41 -2.34 5.51
C VAL A 66 -8.92 -3.71 5.06
N PRO A 67 -10.05 -4.19 5.58
CA PRO A 67 -10.54 -5.52 5.21
C PRO A 67 -10.91 -5.61 3.72
N LEU A 68 -10.56 -6.72 3.08
CA LEU A 68 -11.00 -7.06 1.73
C LEU A 68 -12.14 -8.08 1.84
N MET A 69 -13.36 -7.58 1.82
CA MET A 69 -14.59 -8.36 1.92
C MET A 69 -15.20 -8.59 0.54
N ALA A 70 -16.30 -9.32 0.46
CA ALA A 70 -16.95 -9.60 -0.82
C ALA A 70 -17.28 -8.34 -1.62
N ASP A 71 -17.78 -7.31 -0.95
CA ASP A 71 -18.11 -6.02 -1.58
C ASP A 71 -16.87 -5.27 -2.05
N SER A 72 -15.73 -5.45 -1.35
CA SER A 72 -14.46 -4.87 -1.79
C SER A 72 -14.02 -5.44 -3.13
N TRP A 73 -14.15 -6.75 -3.30
CA TRP A 73 -13.78 -7.41 -4.55
C TRP A 73 -14.68 -7.00 -5.71
N THR A 74 -15.96 -6.74 -5.45
CA THR A 74 -16.87 -6.16 -6.45
C THR A 74 -16.39 -4.76 -6.86
N GLU A 75 -16.02 -3.93 -5.90
CA GLU A 75 -15.48 -2.59 -6.18
C GLU A 75 -14.17 -2.66 -6.98
N ILE A 76 -13.29 -3.59 -6.62
CA ILE A 76 -12.02 -3.81 -7.32
C ILE A 76 -12.28 -4.20 -8.78
N ALA A 77 -13.21 -5.14 -9.01
CA ALA A 77 -13.57 -5.58 -10.34
C ALA A 77 -14.13 -4.43 -11.18
N ASN A 78 -15.00 -3.62 -10.60
CA ASN A 78 -15.61 -2.48 -11.28
C ASN A 78 -14.57 -1.41 -11.65
N LEU A 79 -13.67 -1.10 -10.73
CA LEU A 79 -12.62 -0.12 -10.98
C LEU A 79 -11.65 -0.61 -12.07
N ALA A 80 -11.23 -1.87 -12.01
CA ALA A 80 -10.37 -2.46 -13.03
C ALA A 80 -11.04 -2.43 -14.40
N TRP A 81 -12.34 -2.75 -14.46
CA TRP A 81 -13.11 -2.72 -15.69
C TRP A 81 -13.16 -1.31 -16.30
N GLN A 82 -13.39 -0.30 -15.46
CA GLN A 82 -13.42 1.10 -15.91
C GLN A 82 -12.05 1.55 -16.42
N LEU A 83 -10.98 1.19 -15.71
CA LEU A 83 -9.62 1.55 -16.13
C LEU A 83 -9.26 0.89 -17.47
N ASP A 84 -9.64 -0.37 -17.67
CA ASP A 84 -9.42 -1.06 -18.96
C ASP A 84 -10.10 -0.33 -20.10
N ARG A 85 -11.32 0.19 -19.90
CA ARG A 85 -12.09 0.93 -20.91
C ARG A 85 -11.43 2.24 -21.30
N THR A 86 -10.60 2.82 -20.43
CA THR A 86 -9.88 4.07 -20.73
C THR A 86 -8.42 3.82 -21.14
N GLY A 87 -8.05 2.57 -21.37
CA GLY A 87 -6.70 2.21 -21.81
C GLY A 87 -5.66 2.15 -20.71
N ASN A 88 -6.08 2.16 -19.44
CA ASN A 88 -5.19 2.12 -18.27
C ASN A 88 -5.24 0.76 -17.60
N VAL A 89 -4.72 -0.27 -18.27
CA VAL A 89 -4.70 -1.62 -17.72
C VAL A 89 -3.64 -1.73 -16.62
N LEU A 90 -4.07 -1.91 -15.39
CA LEU A 90 -3.18 -2.03 -14.23
C LEU A 90 -3.21 -3.44 -13.67
N PRO A 91 -2.13 -3.87 -12.99
CA PRO A 91 -2.18 -5.11 -12.21
C PRO A 91 -3.33 -5.08 -11.21
N LEU A 92 -4.03 -6.19 -11.08
CA LEU A 92 -5.19 -6.27 -10.18
C LEU A 92 -4.81 -5.98 -8.73
N THR A 93 -3.59 -6.33 -8.33
CA THR A 93 -3.07 -6.03 -6.99
C THR A 93 -3.00 -4.52 -6.74
N ASP A 94 -2.58 -3.72 -7.74
CA ASP A 94 -2.55 -2.26 -7.62
C ASP A 94 -3.96 -1.69 -7.48
N VAL A 95 -4.92 -2.23 -8.24
CA VAL A 95 -6.32 -1.82 -8.14
C VAL A 95 -6.87 -2.12 -6.75
N ALA A 96 -6.55 -3.29 -6.19
CA ALA A 96 -6.97 -3.66 -4.84
C ALA A 96 -6.38 -2.74 -3.77
N ILE A 97 -5.11 -2.37 -3.90
CA ILE A 97 -4.45 -1.42 -2.99
C ILE A 97 -5.17 -0.06 -3.05
N ALA A 98 -5.50 0.39 -4.25
CA ALA A 98 -6.22 1.66 -4.45
C ALA A 98 -7.60 1.65 -3.79
N VAL A 99 -8.33 0.54 -3.89
CA VAL A 99 -9.64 0.40 -3.23
C VAL A 99 -9.48 0.45 -1.71
N CYS A 100 -8.48 -0.22 -1.16
CA CYS A 100 -8.18 -0.12 0.27
C CYS A 100 -7.93 1.34 0.69
N ALA A 101 -7.13 2.06 -0.09
CA ALA A 101 -6.82 3.46 0.20
C ALA A 101 -8.08 4.34 0.16
N ARG A 102 -8.93 4.15 -0.84
CA ARG A 102 -10.19 4.89 -0.94
C ARG A 102 -11.08 4.64 0.26
N ARG A 103 -11.22 3.39 0.69
CA ARG A 103 -12.06 3.02 1.82
C ARG A 103 -11.56 3.59 3.14
N ALA A 104 -10.26 3.70 3.29
CA ALA A 104 -9.64 4.31 4.46
C ALA A 104 -9.52 5.83 4.35
N GLN A 105 -9.91 6.42 3.22
CA GLN A 105 -9.67 7.83 2.92
C GLN A 105 -8.19 8.18 3.08
N ALA A 106 -7.33 7.27 2.66
CA ALA A 106 -5.89 7.37 2.80
C ALA A 106 -5.23 7.93 1.54
N THR A 107 -4.13 8.66 1.74
CA THR A 107 -3.23 9.02 0.67
C THR A 107 -2.26 7.87 0.44
N VAL A 108 -2.10 7.43 -0.81
CA VAL A 108 -1.15 6.36 -1.15
C VAL A 108 0.25 6.94 -1.27
N VAL A 109 1.18 6.36 -0.54
CA VAL A 109 2.60 6.71 -0.64
C VAL A 109 3.24 5.74 -1.63
N THR A 110 3.55 6.21 -2.82
CA THR A 110 4.06 5.39 -3.92
C THR A 110 4.83 6.24 -4.93
N ARG A 111 5.81 5.64 -5.57
CA ARG A 111 6.47 6.20 -6.75
C ARG A 111 6.02 5.52 -8.04
N ASP A 112 5.12 4.54 -7.93
CA ASP A 112 4.60 3.83 -9.08
C ASP A 112 3.61 4.72 -9.85
N LYS A 113 3.92 4.97 -11.12
CA LYS A 113 3.11 5.81 -12.01
C LYS A 113 1.72 5.24 -12.26
N HIS A 114 1.53 3.94 -12.09
CA HIS A 114 0.23 3.29 -12.31
C HIS A 114 -0.88 3.91 -11.49
N PHE A 115 -0.59 4.33 -10.26
CA PHE A 115 -1.62 4.91 -9.38
C PHE A 115 -2.15 6.26 -9.86
N ARG A 116 -1.41 6.95 -10.74
CA ARG A 116 -1.81 8.28 -11.25
C ARG A 116 -3.05 8.23 -12.13
N SER A 117 -3.33 7.08 -12.77
CA SER A 117 -4.50 6.92 -13.64
C SER A 117 -5.77 6.59 -12.88
N ILE A 118 -5.69 6.37 -11.56
CA ILE A 118 -6.84 6.01 -10.74
C ILE A 118 -7.54 7.28 -10.25
N PRO A 119 -8.84 7.46 -10.60
CA PRO A 119 -9.58 8.65 -10.18
C PRO A 119 -9.82 8.66 -8.67
N ASP A 120 -9.96 9.85 -8.10
CA ASP A 120 -10.29 10.09 -6.70
C ASP A 120 -9.29 9.46 -5.70
N LEU A 121 -8.01 9.38 -6.11
CA LEU A 121 -6.95 8.84 -5.27
C LEU A 121 -5.87 9.91 -5.07
N LYS A 122 -5.58 10.21 -3.80
CA LYS A 122 -4.47 11.11 -3.45
C LYS A 122 -3.18 10.30 -3.39
N ILE A 123 -2.12 10.83 -3.98
CA ILE A 123 -0.83 10.15 -4.10
C ILE A 123 0.29 11.07 -3.67
N LEU A 124 1.23 10.55 -2.90
CA LEU A 124 2.49 11.20 -2.55
C LEU A 124 3.64 10.26 -2.89
N ALA A 125 4.75 10.83 -3.35
CA ALA A 125 5.95 10.04 -3.60
C ALA A 125 6.63 9.61 -2.30
N GLU A 126 6.52 10.41 -1.25
CA GLU A 126 7.10 10.14 0.06
C GLU A 126 6.18 10.67 1.17
N LEU A 127 6.35 10.11 2.37
CA LEU A 127 5.68 10.65 3.55
C LEU A 127 6.12 12.09 3.80
N PRO A 128 5.24 12.94 4.35
CA PRO A 128 5.61 14.32 4.68
C PRO A 128 6.79 14.36 5.64
N GLY A 129 7.72 15.24 5.37
CA GLY A 129 8.96 15.36 6.13
C GLY A 129 8.85 16.05 7.47
#